data_7f907c068c2033d820140fc9e0a67239
#
_entry.id   7f907c068c2033d820140fc9e0a67239
#
_cell.length_a   1.000
_cell.length_b   1.000
_cell.length_c   1.000
_cell.angle_alpha   90.00
_cell.angle_beta   90.00
_cell.angle_gamma   90.00
#
_symmetry.space_group_name_H-M   'P 1'
#
loop_
_entity.id
_entity.type
_entity.pdbx_description
1 polymer ?
#
loop_
_entity_poly.entity_id
_entity_poly.type
_entity_poly.pdbx_seq_one_letter_code
_entity_poly.pdbx_strand_id
1 'polypeptide(L)'
;MITISDGVSAGARQDDAGHVLADRLLVLGFEVDRASVPDERPAIEAALREGVVSHELVVTTGGTGLTPRDVTPQATLAVIDYEVPGLAEAIRAAGRAKTPMADLSRGVVGVRSRTLIVNVPGSPRAALESIEALVPTLHHALETLGGPFDHGAAGAGQEARPDLPNPEAPR
;
A
#
# COMPACT_ATOMS: atom_id res chain seq x y z
N MET A 1 3.53 8.75 6.95
CA MET A 1 3.55 7.35 7.41
C MET A 1 3.18 7.25 8.90
N ILE A 2 2.60 6.14 9.36
CA ILE A 2 2.05 5.99 10.71
C ILE A 2 2.64 4.72 11.34
N THR A 3 3.32 4.86 12.49
CA THR A 3 3.80 3.71 13.27
C THR A 3 2.74 3.30 14.27
N ILE A 4 2.29 2.05 14.19
CA ILE A 4 1.30 1.45 15.09
C ILE A 4 2.07 0.65 16.15
N SER A 5 2.14 1.19 17.36
CA SER A 5 2.86 0.55 18.45
C SER A 5 2.60 1.24 19.80
N ASP A 6 2.12 0.49 20.78
CA ASP A 6 1.98 0.95 22.16
C ASP A 6 3.32 1.50 22.71
N GLY A 7 4.41 0.77 22.48
CA GLY A 7 5.74 1.16 23.02
C GLY A 7 6.32 2.41 22.36
N VAL A 8 6.10 2.62 21.06
CA VAL A 8 6.56 3.80 20.35
C VAL A 8 5.70 5.00 20.71
N SER A 9 4.39 4.87 20.69
CA SER A 9 3.45 5.96 21.01
C SER A 9 3.60 6.48 22.44
N ALA A 10 3.96 5.60 23.38
CA ALA A 10 4.26 5.95 24.77
C ALA A 10 5.70 6.46 24.99
N GLY A 11 6.55 6.52 23.95
CA GLY A 11 7.95 6.90 24.08
C GLY A 11 8.85 5.89 24.80
N ALA A 12 8.35 4.67 25.03
CA ALA A 12 9.08 3.62 25.75
C ALA A 12 10.01 2.79 24.82
N ARG A 13 9.88 2.94 23.50
CA ARG A 13 10.70 2.25 22.50
C ARG A 13 10.99 3.16 21.31
N GLN A 14 12.18 3.00 20.72
CA GLN A 14 12.52 3.70 19.46
C GLN A 14 11.72 3.17 18.29
N ASP A 15 11.44 4.06 17.34
CA ASP A 15 10.69 3.76 16.12
C ASP A 15 11.62 3.41 14.96
N ASP A 16 12.33 2.28 15.08
CA ASP A 16 13.30 1.85 14.07
C ASP A 16 12.62 1.56 12.72
N ALA A 17 11.43 0.94 12.74
CA ALA A 17 10.68 0.65 11.51
C ALA A 17 10.21 1.92 10.81
N GLY A 18 9.69 2.88 11.58
CA GLY A 18 9.27 4.15 11.05
C GLY A 18 10.41 4.98 10.48
N HIS A 19 11.60 4.96 11.09
CA HIS A 19 12.77 5.64 10.54
C HIS A 19 13.20 5.06 9.20
N VAL A 20 13.40 3.74 9.13
CA VAL A 20 13.80 3.05 7.88
C VAL A 20 12.81 3.27 6.75
N LEU A 21 11.49 3.24 7.05
CA LEU A 21 10.45 3.52 6.05
C LEU A 21 10.46 4.97 5.60
N ALA A 22 10.57 5.93 6.52
CA ALA A 22 10.62 7.35 6.18
C ALA A 22 11.81 7.66 5.28
N ASP A 23 13.00 7.17 5.64
CA ASP A 23 14.21 7.35 4.84
C ASP A 23 14.04 6.76 3.43
N ARG A 24 13.41 5.58 3.34
CA ARG A 24 13.18 4.96 2.03
C ARG A 24 12.18 5.73 1.18
N LEU A 25 11.08 6.19 1.75
CA LEU A 25 10.09 7.00 1.06
C LEU A 25 10.68 8.34 0.57
N LEU A 26 11.53 8.99 1.37
CA LEU A 26 12.29 10.17 0.95
C LEU A 26 13.18 9.90 -0.27
N VAL A 27 13.91 8.77 -0.29
CA VAL A 27 14.72 8.34 -1.44
C VAL A 27 13.87 8.07 -2.68
N LEU A 28 12.63 7.62 -2.51
CA LEU A 28 11.67 7.43 -3.60
C LEU A 28 11.04 8.74 -4.10
N GLY A 29 11.38 9.89 -3.49
CA GLY A 29 10.92 11.21 -3.92
C GLY A 29 9.66 11.72 -3.22
N PHE A 30 9.20 11.06 -2.17
CA PHE A 30 8.05 11.53 -1.38
C PHE A 30 8.47 12.54 -0.31
N GLU A 31 7.64 13.52 -0.03
CA GLU A 31 7.66 14.25 1.24
C GLU A 31 7.00 13.39 2.32
N VAL A 32 7.61 13.29 3.51
CA VAL A 32 7.18 12.32 4.52
C VAL A 32 6.84 12.98 5.84
N ASP A 33 5.56 12.97 6.19
CA ASP A 33 5.08 13.23 7.54
C ASP A 33 5.05 11.93 8.35
N ARG A 34 5.36 12.02 9.64
CA ARG A 34 5.41 10.87 10.55
C ARG A 34 4.49 11.06 11.74
N ALA A 35 3.73 10.01 12.06
CA ALA A 35 2.93 9.91 13.27
C ALA A 35 3.12 8.55 13.93
N SER A 36 2.82 8.46 15.23
CA SER A 36 2.73 7.18 15.94
C SER A 36 1.46 7.13 16.79
N VAL A 37 0.81 5.98 16.79
CA VAL A 37 -0.41 5.73 17.56
C VAL A 37 -0.35 4.37 18.26
N PRO A 38 -1.09 4.18 19.38
CA PRO A 38 -1.15 2.90 20.06
C PRO A 38 -1.85 1.83 19.20
N ASP A 39 -1.66 0.56 19.58
CA ASP A 39 -2.33 -0.59 18.97
C ASP A 39 -3.82 -0.64 19.37
N GLU A 40 -4.55 0.45 19.12
CA GLU A 40 -5.97 0.64 19.42
C GLU A 40 -6.72 1.00 18.14
N ARG A 41 -7.74 0.20 17.80
CA ARG A 41 -8.50 0.36 16.58
C ARG A 41 -9.04 1.77 16.37
N PRO A 42 -9.68 2.45 17.36
CA PRO A 42 -10.18 3.82 17.16
C PRO A 42 -9.07 4.84 16.87
N ALA A 43 -7.90 4.69 17.53
CA ALA A 43 -6.75 5.58 17.32
C ALA A 43 -6.17 5.41 15.91
N ILE A 44 -6.06 4.17 15.45
CA ILE A 44 -5.59 3.84 14.10
C ILE A 44 -6.57 4.39 13.05
N GLU A 45 -7.88 4.15 13.20
CA GLU A 45 -8.89 4.67 12.27
C GLU A 45 -8.87 6.21 12.19
N ALA A 46 -8.71 6.91 13.33
CA ALA A 46 -8.60 8.36 13.36
C ALA A 46 -7.37 8.86 12.60
N ALA A 47 -6.19 8.26 12.85
CA ALA A 47 -4.95 8.63 12.18
C ALA A 47 -4.99 8.33 10.66
N LEU A 48 -5.61 7.23 10.25
CA LEU A 48 -5.82 6.93 8.83
C LEU A 48 -6.72 7.97 8.16
N ARG A 49 -7.84 8.34 8.79
CA ARG A 49 -8.77 9.36 8.25
C ARG A 49 -8.11 10.74 8.16
N GLU A 50 -7.28 11.11 9.11
CA GLU A 50 -6.49 12.34 9.08
C GLU A 50 -5.47 12.31 7.94
N GLY A 51 -4.71 11.22 7.81
CA GLY A 51 -3.70 11.06 6.75
C GLY A 51 -4.28 11.16 5.34
N VAL A 52 -5.48 10.63 5.11
CA VAL A 52 -6.18 10.67 3.81
C VAL A 52 -6.53 12.10 3.36
N VAL A 53 -6.68 13.04 4.29
CA VAL A 53 -7.08 14.43 3.94
C VAL A 53 -5.99 15.16 3.16
N SER A 54 -4.71 14.87 3.43
CA SER A 54 -3.58 15.66 2.94
C SER A 54 -2.50 14.85 2.19
N HIS A 55 -2.65 13.53 2.12
CA HIS A 55 -1.62 12.67 1.50
C HIS A 55 -2.21 11.75 0.43
N GLU A 56 -1.45 11.52 -0.62
CA GLU A 56 -1.78 10.55 -1.69
C GLU A 56 -1.40 9.11 -1.31
N LEU A 57 -0.46 8.95 -0.35
CA LEU A 57 0.00 7.67 0.16
C LEU A 57 0.05 7.68 1.69
N VAL A 58 -0.61 6.73 2.32
CA VAL A 58 -0.52 6.47 3.76
C VAL A 58 0.05 5.07 3.97
N VAL A 59 1.24 4.98 4.56
CA VAL A 59 1.88 3.71 4.92
C VAL A 59 1.78 3.53 6.43
N THR A 60 1.21 2.41 6.89
CA THR A 60 1.24 2.03 8.31
C THR A 60 2.26 0.93 8.55
N THR A 61 2.99 0.95 9.65
CA THR A 61 3.88 -0.15 10.07
C THR A 61 3.51 -0.64 11.46
N GLY A 62 3.34 -1.95 11.60
CA GLY A 62 2.95 -2.61 12.85
C GLY A 62 1.49 -3.07 12.90
N GLY A 63 1.16 -3.90 13.90
CA GLY A 63 -0.17 -4.41 14.17
C GLY A 63 -0.79 -5.27 13.07
N THR A 64 0.02 -5.97 12.26
CA THR A 64 -0.44 -6.79 11.11
C THR A 64 -0.39 -8.30 11.36
N GLY A 65 0.00 -8.75 12.53
CA GLY A 65 0.15 -10.16 12.90
C GLY A 65 -1.15 -10.80 13.40
N LEU A 66 -0.99 -11.85 14.23
CA LEU A 66 -2.09 -12.72 14.69
C LEU A 66 -2.48 -12.50 16.16
N THR A 67 -1.82 -11.58 16.86
CA THR A 67 -2.17 -11.34 18.27
C THR A 67 -3.46 -10.53 18.40
N PRO A 68 -4.14 -10.58 19.55
CA PRO A 68 -5.34 -9.74 19.78
C PRO A 68 -5.07 -8.23 19.69
N ARG A 69 -3.81 -7.81 19.83
CA ARG A 69 -3.40 -6.40 19.68
C ARG A 69 -3.16 -5.99 18.23
N ASP A 70 -2.97 -6.95 17.32
CA ASP A 70 -2.76 -6.69 15.90
C ASP A 70 -4.09 -6.34 15.23
N VAL A 71 -4.52 -5.09 15.30
CA VAL A 71 -5.82 -4.60 14.79
C VAL A 71 -5.72 -3.65 13.61
N THR A 72 -4.51 -3.41 13.09
CA THR A 72 -4.28 -2.51 11.94
C THR A 72 -5.10 -2.91 10.70
N PRO A 73 -5.18 -4.19 10.29
CA PRO A 73 -5.99 -4.58 9.15
C PRO A 73 -7.47 -4.26 9.31
N GLN A 74 -8.03 -4.53 10.51
CA GLN A 74 -9.44 -4.25 10.79
C GLN A 74 -9.74 -2.73 10.81
N ALA A 75 -8.82 -1.92 11.33
CA ALA A 75 -8.94 -0.47 11.30
C ALA A 75 -8.87 0.06 9.86
N THR A 76 -7.95 -0.49 9.04
CA THR A 76 -7.81 -0.11 7.64
C THR A 76 -9.06 -0.46 6.84
N LEU A 77 -9.59 -1.68 6.98
CA LEU A 77 -10.84 -2.12 6.33
C LEU A 77 -12.06 -1.25 6.69
N ALA A 78 -12.08 -0.65 7.88
CA ALA A 78 -13.15 0.27 8.29
C ALA A 78 -13.02 1.68 7.69
N VAL A 79 -11.88 2.00 7.08
CA VAL A 79 -11.58 3.33 6.51
C VAL A 79 -11.59 3.33 5.00
N ILE A 80 -11.07 2.31 4.34
CA ILE A 80 -10.96 2.24 2.88
C ILE A 80 -12.33 2.14 2.20
N ASP A 81 -12.41 2.61 0.97
CA ASP A 81 -13.59 2.45 0.11
C ASP A 81 -13.57 1.08 -0.60
N TYR A 82 -12.37 0.61 -0.98
CA TYR A 82 -12.17 -0.71 -1.59
C TYR A 82 -10.72 -1.18 -1.40
N GLU A 83 -10.53 -2.50 -1.48
CA GLU A 83 -9.22 -3.15 -1.38
C GLU A 83 -8.49 -3.19 -2.72
N VAL A 84 -7.14 -3.23 -2.67
CA VAL A 84 -6.25 -3.51 -3.80
C VAL A 84 -5.46 -4.80 -3.49
N PRO A 85 -6.11 -5.97 -3.54
CA PRO A 85 -5.54 -7.23 -3.05
C PRO A 85 -4.23 -7.62 -3.75
N GLY A 86 -4.08 -7.30 -5.05
CA GLY A 86 -2.87 -7.60 -5.80
C GLY A 86 -1.61 -6.95 -5.21
N LEU A 87 -1.69 -5.73 -4.65
CA LEU A 87 -0.55 -5.10 -3.98
C LEU A 87 -0.24 -5.79 -2.63
N ALA A 88 -1.27 -6.18 -1.87
CA ALA A 88 -1.09 -6.94 -0.64
C ALA A 88 -0.48 -8.34 -0.90
N GLU A 89 -0.85 -8.97 -2.01
CA GLU A 89 -0.26 -10.24 -2.47
C GLU A 89 1.20 -10.08 -2.90
N ALA A 90 1.55 -9.01 -3.61
CA ALA A 90 2.93 -8.70 -3.99
C ALA A 90 3.84 -8.56 -2.75
N ILE A 91 3.38 -7.87 -1.72
CA ILE A 91 4.07 -7.76 -0.43
C ILE A 91 4.32 -9.16 0.17
N ARG A 92 3.27 -9.98 0.29
CA ARG A 92 3.39 -11.34 0.85
C ARG A 92 4.27 -12.24 -0.01
N ALA A 93 4.16 -12.16 -1.33
CA ALA A 93 5.00 -12.94 -2.25
C ALA A 93 6.49 -12.60 -2.11
N ALA A 94 6.84 -11.33 -2.04
CA ALA A 94 8.21 -10.88 -1.81
C ALA A 94 8.73 -11.34 -0.44
N GLY A 95 7.89 -11.25 0.60
CA GLY A 95 8.20 -11.72 1.94
C GLY A 95 8.43 -13.24 1.99
N ARG A 96 7.59 -14.04 1.30
CA ARG A 96 7.75 -15.52 1.22
C ARG A 96 9.08 -15.94 0.62
N ALA A 97 9.63 -15.18 -0.31
CA ALA A 97 10.97 -15.44 -0.85
C ALA A 97 12.08 -15.34 0.21
N LYS A 98 11.80 -14.73 1.36
CA LYS A 98 12.74 -14.58 2.49
C LYS A 98 12.39 -15.47 3.68
N THR A 99 11.10 -15.63 3.97
CA THR A 99 10.61 -16.43 5.11
C THR A 99 9.16 -16.84 4.93
N PRO A 100 8.78 -18.08 5.26
CA PRO A 100 7.39 -18.53 5.24
C PRO A 100 6.50 -17.77 6.24
N MET A 101 7.09 -17.09 7.25
CA MET A 101 6.34 -16.28 8.22
C MET A 101 5.63 -15.08 7.59
N ALA A 102 6.00 -14.67 6.37
CA ALA A 102 5.31 -13.62 5.63
C ALA A 102 3.83 -13.94 5.37
N ASP A 103 3.45 -15.22 5.30
CA ASP A 103 2.07 -15.66 5.13
C ASP A 103 1.17 -15.38 6.35
N LEU A 104 1.75 -15.12 7.50
CA LEU A 104 1.02 -14.74 8.70
C LEU A 104 0.62 -13.27 8.71
N SER A 105 1.13 -12.46 7.77
CA SER A 105 0.74 -11.07 7.64
C SER A 105 -0.68 -10.94 7.10
N ARG A 106 -1.53 -10.26 7.88
CA ARG A 106 -2.90 -9.87 7.50
C ARG A 106 -2.97 -8.46 6.91
N GLY A 107 -1.81 -7.85 6.60
CA GLY A 107 -1.73 -6.51 6.04
C GLY A 107 -2.62 -6.34 4.80
N VAL A 108 -3.31 -5.22 4.76
CA VAL A 108 -4.26 -4.82 3.71
C VAL A 108 -3.64 -3.68 2.91
N VAL A 109 -3.94 -3.64 1.62
CA VAL A 109 -3.76 -2.46 0.78
C VAL A 109 -5.12 -2.07 0.22
N GLY A 110 -5.45 -0.80 0.30
CA GLY A 110 -6.74 -0.30 -0.17
C GLY A 110 -6.71 1.19 -0.48
N VAL A 111 -7.81 1.68 -1.01
CA VAL A 111 -7.97 3.08 -1.41
C VAL A 111 -9.06 3.75 -0.59
N ARG A 112 -8.80 4.96 -0.15
CA ARG A 112 -9.79 5.89 0.38
C ARG A 112 -9.76 7.17 -0.44
N SER A 113 -10.85 7.50 -1.13
CA SER A 113 -10.90 8.64 -2.06
C SER A 113 -9.79 8.56 -3.13
N ARG A 114 -8.72 9.33 -2.99
CA ARG A 114 -7.57 9.35 -3.91
C ARG A 114 -6.27 8.91 -3.23
N THR A 115 -6.36 8.40 -2.00
CA THR A 115 -5.21 7.99 -1.19
C THR A 115 -5.07 6.48 -1.19
N LEU A 116 -3.88 6.00 -1.53
CA LEU A 116 -3.49 4.61 -1.33
C LEU A 116 -3.06 4.40 0.13
N ILE A 117 -3.68 3.44 0.81
CA ILE A 117 -3.33 3.03 2.17
C ILE A 117 -2.66 1.67 2.12
N VAL A 118 -1.47 1.54 2.73
CA VAL A 118 -0.66 0.31 2.70
C VAL A 118 -0.29 -0.10 4.11
N ASN A 119 -0.63 -1.33 4.52
CA ASN A 119 -0.17 -1.88 5.79
C ASN A 119 1.08 -2.74 5.58
N VAL A 120 2.16 -2.42 6.29
CA VAL A 120 3.39 -3.23 6.29
C VAL A 120 3.72 -3.77 7.69
N PRO A 121 4.51 -4.84 7.80
CA PRO A 121 4.91 -5.41 9.10
C PRO A 121 5.67 -4.42 9.99
N GLY A 122 5.64 -4.67 11.31
CA GLY A 122 6.31 -3.83 12.31
C GLY A 122 7.82 -4.05 12.45
N SER A 123 8.44 -5.05 11.81
CA SER A 123 9.90 -5.18 11.84
C SER A 123 10.54 -4.30 10.77
N PRO A 124 11.64 -3.58 11.06
CA PRO A 124 12.28 -2.67 10.11
C PRO A 124 12.61 -3.31 8.78
N ARG A 125 13.17 -4.52 8.82
CA ARG A 125 13.54 -5.27 7.62
C ARG A 125 12.33 -5.65 6.78
N ALA A 126 11.28 -6.23 7.40
CA ALA A 126 10.10 -6.67 6.67
C ALA A 126 9.29 -5.48 6.15
N ALA A 127 9.28 -4.36 6.87
CA ALA A 127 8.66 -3.12 6.42
C ALA A 127 9.34 -2.58 5.16
N LEU A 128 10.68 -2.53 5.15
CA LEU A 128 11.46 -2.12 3.97
C LEU A 128 11.21 -3.06 2.79
N GLU A 129 11.33 -4.38 2.98
CA GLU A 129 11.09 -5.38 1.94
C GLU A 129 9.67 -5.27 1.36
N SER A 130 8.68 -4.88 2.17
CA SER A 130 7.30 -4.65 1.74
C SER A 130 7.17 -3.44 0.81
N ILE A 131 7.82 -2.33 1.12
CA ILE A 131 7.82 -1.14 0.25
C ILE A 131 8.57 -1.44 -1.04
N GLU A 132 9.73 -2.11 -0.98
CA GLU A 132 10.47 -2.52 -2.19
C GLU A 132 9.64 -3.36 -3.16
N ALA A 133 8.78 -4.23 -2.64
CA ALA A 133 7.88 -5.04 -3.46
C ALA A 133 6.86 -4.19 -4.24
N LEU A 134 6.54 -3.00 -3.77
CA LEU A 134 5.58 -2.09 -4.39
C LEU A 134 6.22 -1.08 -5.33
N VAL A 135 7.51 -0.79 -5.20
CA VAL A 135 8.22 0.22 -6.01
C VAL A 135 7.90 0.12 -7.51
N PRO A 136 7.87 -1.07 -8.14
CA PRO A 136 7.61 -1.18 -9.58
C PRO A 136 6.24 -0.64 -10.03
N THR A 137 5.27 -0.57 -9.12
CA THR A 137 3.88 -0.19 -9.43
C THR A 137 3.40 1.03 -8.66
N LEU A 138 4.14 1.47 -7.63
CA LEU A 138 3.67 2.47 -6.67
C LEU A 138 3.37 3.82 -7.33
N HIS A 139 4.32 4.36 -8.10
CA HIS A 139 4.12 5.66 -8.78
C HIS A 139 2.94 5.61 -9.75
N HIS A 140 2.84 4.55 -10.56
CA HIS A 140 1.72 4.39 -11.49
C HIS A 140 0.37 4.27 -10.77
N ALA A 141 0.31 3.59 -9.63
CA ALA A 141 -0.90 3.50 -8.81
C ALA A 141 -1.33 4.88 -8.31
N LEU A 142 -0.39 5.70 -7.83
CA LEU A 142 -0.66 7.06 -7.35
C LEU A 142 -1.06 8.00 -8.49
N GLU A 143 -0.39 7.96 -9.63
CA GLU A 143 -0.77 8.70 -10.84
C GLU A 143 -2.19 8.35 -11.27
N THR A 144 -2.54 7.06 -11.29
CA THR A 144 -3.89 6.59 -11.63
C THR A 144 -4.94 7.14 -10.65
N LEU A 145 -4.65 7.18 -9.36
CA LEU A 145 -5.53 7.75 -8.33
C LEU A 145 -5.58 9.28 -8.42
N GLY A 146 -4.48 9.92 -8.85
CA GLY A 146 -4.38 11.38 -9.03
C GLY A 146 -5.26 11.91 -10.17
N GLY A 147 -5.48 11.11 -11.23
CA GLY A 147 -6.16 11.51 -12.47
C GLY A 147 -5.33 12.43 -13.38
N PRO A 148 -5.80 12.75 -14.57
CA PRO A 148 -7.19 12.63 -15.05
C PRO A 148 -7.58 11.18 -15.30
N PHE A 149 -8.81 10.79 -14.97
CA PHE A 149 -9.32 9.41 -15.09
C PHE A 149 -9.58 8.98 -16.54
N ASP A 150 -9.07 9.70 -17.53
CA ASP A 150 -9.24 9.39 -18.95
C ASP A 150 -8.11 8.47 -19.43
N HIS A 151 -8.37 7.19 -19.43
CA HIS A 151 -7.52 6.18 -20.07
C HIS A 151 -7.67 6.17 -21.60
N GLY A 152 -8.42 7.12 -22.19
CA GLY A 152 -8.78 7.13 -23.61
C GLY A 152 -7.77 7.81 -24.55
N ALA A 153 -6.78 8.56 -24.06
CA ALA A 153 -5.92 9.38 -24.93
C ALA A 153 -4.60 8.71 -25.39
N ALA A 154 -4.25 7.53 -24.89
CA ALA A 154 -2.98 6.87 -25.20
C ALA A 154 -3.06 5.77 -26.26
N GLY A 155 -4.18 5.63 -27.01
CA GLY A 155 -4.43 4.50 -27.91
C GLY A 155 -4.81 4.84 -29.35
N ALA A 156 -4.60 6.06 -29.84
CA ALA A 156 -4.90 6.43 -31.23
C ALA A 156 -3.70 6.18 -32.17
N GLY A 157 -3.10 4.99 -32.09
CA GLY A 157 -2.11 4.49 -33.02
C GLY A 157 -2.46 3.06 -33.44
N GLN A 158 -3.72 2.81 -33.79
CA GLN A 158 -4.08 1.56 -34.48
C GLN A 158 -3.69 1.68 -35.93
N GLU A 159 -2.55 1.10 -36.28
CA GLU A 159 -2.28 0.69 -37.67
C GLU A 159 -3.41 -0.23 -38.13
N ALA A 160 -4.06 0.15 -39.24
CA ALA A 160 -5.08 -0.67 -39.89
C ALA A 160 -4.51 -2.05 -40.20
N ARG A 161 -5.10 -3.11 -39.63
CA ARG A 161 -4.82 -4.48 -40.03
C ARG A 161 -5.19 -4.62 -41.51
N PRO A 162 -4.29 -5.13 -42.39
CA PRO A 162 -4.68 -5.44 -43.74
C PRO A 162 -5.76 -6.52 -43.72
N ASP A 163 -6.80 -6.30 -44.53
CA ASP A 163 -7.92 -7.22 -44.72
C ASP A 163 -7.39 -8.62 -45.11
N LEU A 164 -7.58 -9.59 -44.24
CA LEU A 164 -7.40 -10.99 -44.59
C LEU A 164 -8.58 -11.44 -45.48
N PRO A 165 -8.35 -12.08 -46.62
CA PRO A 165 -9.43 -12.54 -47.50
C PRO A 165 -10.29 -13.59 -46.76
N ASN A 166 -11.61 -13.39 -46.84
CA ASN A 166 -12.62 -14.31 -46.30
C ASN A 166 -12.57 -15.66 -47.06
N PRO A 167 -12.33 -16.82 -46.40
CA PRO A 167 -12.21 -18.10 -47.06
C PRO A 167 -13.53 -18.76 -47.47
N GLU A 168 -14.71 -18.11 -47.28
CA GLU A 168 -16.02 -18.65 -47.59
C GLU A 168 -16.80 -17.81 -48.61
N ALA A 169 -16.33 -17.76 -49.85
CA ALA A 169 -17.18 -17.38 -50.99
C ALA A 169 -17.56 -18.64 -51.79
N PRO A 170 -18.84 -19.01 -51.89
CA PRO A 170 -19.26 -20.14 -52.68
C PRO A 170 -19.08 -19.84 -54.19
N ARG A 171 -18.66 -20.87 -54.94
CA ARG A 171 -18.56 -20.86 -56.41
C ARG A 171 -19.93 -20.95 -57.07
#